data_453b986208f9afe461ca3accfbae8a7f
#
_entry.id   453b986208f9afe461ca3accfbae8a7f
#
_cell.length_a   1.000
_cell.length_b   1.000
_cell.length_c   1.000
_cell.angle_alpha   90.00
_cell.angle_beta   90.00
_cell.angle_gamma   90.00
#
_symmetry.space_group_name_H-M   'P 1'
#
loop_
_entity.id
_entity.type
_entity.pdbx_description
1 polymer ?
#
loop_
_entity_poly.entity_id
_entity_poly.type
_entity_poly.pdbx_seq_one_letter_code
_entity_poly.pdbx_strand_id
1 'polypeptide(L)'
;MDGERRRLEDLLVVADRHVKVGGVLVDRQCTNIAALRRDAQSTELATKLLAELEQSLQLHIEDRKRLRRALAKLSARYASPKRKPRPKALGAN
;
A
#
# COMPACT_ATOMS: atom_id res chain seq x y z
N MET A 1 8.45 -22.53 2.34
CA MET A 1 9.18 -21.43 1.98
C MET A 1 8.60 -20.70 0.84
N ASP A 2 8.56 -21.33 -0.31
CA ASP A 2 7.95 -20.67 -1.46
C ASP A 2 6.49 -20.35 -1.21
N GLY A 3 5.81 -21.17 -0.39
CA GLY A 3 4.42 -20.91 -0.06
C GLY A 3 4.20 -19.61 0.68
N GLU A 4 5.11 -19.26 1.58
CA GLU A 4 5.00 -18.02 2.33
C GLU A 4 5.22 -16.82 1.43
N ARG A 5 6.24 -16.87 0.59
CA ARG A 5 6.51 -15.79 -0.35
C ARG A 5 5.34 -15.59 -1.29
N ARG A 6 4.81 -16.68 -1.85
CA ARG A 6 3.69 -16.59 -2.75
C ARG A 6 2.47 -15.99 -2.08
N ARG A 7 2.20 -16.37 -0.84
CA ARG A 7 1.07 -15.83 -0.12
C ARG A 7 1.21 -14.33 0.07
N LEU A 8 2.42 -13.87 0.42
CA LEU A 8 2.66 -12.44 0.60
C LEU A 8 2.51 -11.70 -0.71
N GLU A 9 3.01 -12.28 -1.80
CA GLU A 9 2.89 -11.66 -3.11
C GLU A 9 1.44 -11.54 -3.54
N ASP A 10 0.64 -12.59 -3.30
CA ASP A 10 -0.78 -12.55 -3.64
C ASP A 10 -1.52 -11.52 -2.82
N LEU A 11 -1.22 -11.44 -1.52
CA LEU A 11 -1.83 -10.45 -0.66
C LEU A 11 -1.44 -9.03 -1.08
N LEU A 12 -0.20 -8.85 -1.55
CA LEU A 12 0.25 -7.56 -2.00
C LEU A 12 -0.49 -7.11 -3.27
N VAL A 13 -0.76 -8.05 -4.18
CA VAL A 13 -1.54 -7.73 -5.37
C VAL A 13 -2.92 -7.20 -4.98
N VAL A 14 -3.56 -7.86 -4.00
CA VAL A 14 -4.86 -7.44 -3.52
C VAL A 14 -4.78 -6.07 -2.84
N ALA A 15 -3.73 -5.87 -2.02
CA ALA A 15 -3.54 -4.58 -1.33
C ALA A 15 -3.31 -3.45 -2.33
N ASP A 16 -2.53 -3.69 -3.39
CA ASP A 16 -2.31 -2.70 -4.43
C ASP A 16 -3.62 -2.31 -5.11
N ARG A 17 -4.48 -3.31 -5.34
CA ARG A 17 -5.77 -3.05 -5.95
C ARG A 17 -6.65 -2.20 -5.03
N HIS A 18 -6.65 -2.52 -3.73
CA HIS A 18 -7.44 -1.76 -2.76
C HIS A 18 -6.99 -0.30 -2.69
N VAL A 19 -5.69 -0.06 -2.76
CA VAL A 19 -5.18 1.31 -2.76
C VAL A 19 -5.61 2.04 -4.02
N LYS A 20 -5.51 1.38 -5.17
CA LYS A 20 -5.89 1.99 -6.43
C LYS A 20 -7.38 2.32 -6.47
N VAL A 21 -8.22 1.38 -6.09
CA VAL A 21 -9.67 1.59 -6.07
C VAL A 21 -10.03 2.66 -5.04
N GLY A 22 -9.40 2.61 -3.86
CA GLY A 22 -9.65 3.62 -2.83
C GLY A 22 -9.33 5.02 -3.32
N GLY A 23 -8.22 5.18 -4.04
CA GLY A 23 -7.86 6.47 -4.60
C GLY A 23 -8.89 6.98 -5.60
N VAL A 24 -9.40 6.09 -6.45
CA VAL A 24 -10.43 6.46 -7.42
C VAL A 24 -11.71 6.91 -6.70
N LEU A 25 -12.08 6.19 -5.63
CA LEU A 25 -13.28 6.53 -4.88
C LEU A 25 -13.16 7.88 -4.19
N VAL A 26 -11.98 8.18 -3.63
CA VAL A 26 -11.72 9.49 -3.02
C VAL A 26 -11.85 10.59 -4.08
N ASP A 27 -11.22 10.40 -5.24
CA ASP A 27 -11.28 11.39 -6.31
C ASP A 27 -12.70 11.64 -6.79
N ARG A 28 -13.47 10.59 -6.95
CA ARG A 28 -14.86 10.72 -7.37
C ARG A 28 -15.68 11.48 -6.36
N GLN A 29 -15.42 11.23 -5.07
CA GLN A 29 -16.18 11.91 -4.03
C GLN A 29 -15.82 13.40 -3.98
N CYS A 30 -14.54 13.74 -4.21
CA CYS A 30 -14.15 15.14 -4.30
C CYS A 30 -14.86 15.85 -5.45
N THR A 31 -14.97 15.17 -6.60
CA THR A 31 -15.69 15.71 -7.74
C THR A 31 -17.16 15.90 -7.42
N ASN A 32 -17.74 14.94 -6.71
CA ASN A 32 -19.14 15.01 -6.32
C ASN A 32 -19.40 16.20 -5.40
N ILE A 33 -18.51 16.43 -4.44
CA ILE A 33 -18.65 17.54 -3.52
C ILE A 33 -18.56 18.87 -4.28
N ALA A 34 -17.63 18.96 -5.23
CA ALA A 34 -17.49 20.17 -6.04
C ALA A 34 -18.77 20.46 -6.83
N ALA A 35 -19.41 19.40 -7.36
CA ALA A 35 -20.64 19.55 -8.09
C ALA A 35 -21.78 20.02 -7.18
N LEU A 36 -21.87 19.45 -5.97
CA LEU A 36 -22.90 19.84 -5.01
C LEU A 36 -22.76 21.32 -4.63
N ARG A 37 -21.53 21.76 -4.43
CA ARG A 37 -21.28 23.17 -4.11
C ARG A 37 -21.69 24.08 -5.25
N ARG A 38 -21.36 23.69 -6.46
CA ARG A 38 -21.69 24.47 -7.64
C ARG A 38 -23.20 24.63 -7.76
N ASP A 39 -23.95 23.60 -7.38
CA ASP A 39 -25.42 23.61 -7.44
C ASP A 39 -26.07 24.13 -6.16
N ALA A 40 -25.29 24.70 -5.27
CA ALA A 40 -25.75 25.26 -3.99
C ALA A 40 -26.47 24.21 -3.14
N GLN A 41 -26.02 22.95 -3.22
CA GLN A 41 -26.60 21.88 -2.42
C GLN A 41 -25.76 21.62 -1.19
N SER A 42 -26.37 21.01 -0.18
CA SER A 42 -25.66 20.68 1.03
C SER A 42 -24.60 19.64 0.75
N THR A 43 -23.41 19.81 1.34
CA THR A 43 -22.30 18.86 1.18
C THR A 43 -22.02 18.08 2.45
N GLU A 44 -22.87 18.21 3.46
CA GLU A 44 -22.59 17.62 4.76
C GLU A 44 -22.38 16.11 4.73
N LEU A 45 -23.33 15.38 4.16
CA LEU A 45 -23.20 13.94 4.09
C LEU A 45 -22.08 13.51 3.15
N ALA A 46 -21.91 14.25 2.05
CA ALA A 46 -20.87 13.93 1.09
C ALA A 46 -19.47 14.13 1.69
N THR A 47 -19.31 15.14 2.55
CA THR A 47 -18.05 15.39 3.22
C THR A 47 -17.76 14.31 4.26
N LYS A 48 -18.78 13.84 4.96
CA LYS A 48 -18.59 12.74 5.89
C LYS A 48 -18.16 11.49 5.17
N LEU A 49 -18.78 11.20 4.04
CA LEU A 49 -18.40 10.03 3.26
C LEU A 49 -16.96 10.15 2.77
N LEU A 50 -16.56 11.35 2.35
CA LEU A 50 -15.18 11.56 1.91
C LEU A 50 -14.21 11.22 3.04
N ALA A 51 -14.49 11.66 4.26
CA ALA A 51 -13.62 11.37 5.39
C ALA A 51 -13.49 9.87 5.63
N GLU A 52 -14.58 9.12 5.49
CA GLU A 52 -14.56 7.67 5.65
C GLU A 52 -13.78 7.00 4.53
N LEU A 53 -13.93 7.48 3.30
CA LEU A 53 -13.18 6.93 2.18
C LEU A 53 -11.69 7.18 2.33
N GLU A 54 -11.32 8.38 2.82
CA GLU A 54 -9.92 8.70 3.07
C GLU A 54 -9.33 7.84 4.17
N GLN A 55 -10.10 7.59 5.22
CA GLN A 55 -9.65 6.75 6.31
C GLN A 55 -9.43 5.32 5.83
N SER A 56 -10.36 4.80 5.05
CA SER A 56 -10.26 3.46 4.49
C SER A 56 -9.04 3.35 3.58
N LEU A 57 -8.83 4.36 2.73
CA LEU A 57 -7.67 4.38 1.85
C LEU A 57 -6.38 4.35 2.65
N GLN A 58 -6.32 5.12 3.73
CA GLN A 58 -5.13 5.16 4.56
C GLN A 58 -4.84 3.79 5.17
N LEU A 59 -5.87 3.07 5.61
CA LEU A 59 -5.69 1.71 6.14
C LEU A 59 -5.14 0.77 5.08
N HIS A 60 -5.63 0.89 3.84
CA HIS A 60 -5.11 0.07 2.74
C HIS A 60 -3.66 0.39 2.43
N ILE A 61 -3.29 1.67 2.48
CA ILE A 61 -1.90 2.08 2.26
C ILE A 61 -0.99 1.50 3.34
N GLU A 62 -1.43 1.55 4.60
CA GLU A 62 -0.64 0.98 5.70
C GLU A 62 -0.51 -0.53 5.57
N ASP A 63 -1.58 -1.19 5.15
CA ASP A 63 -1.57 -2.63 4.94
C ASP A 63 -0.57 -3.00 3.84
N ARG A 64 -0.58 -2.25 2.74
CA ARG A 64 0.35 -2.48 1.65
C ARG A 64 1.81 -2.30 2.11
N LYS A 65 2.07 -1.27 2.92
CA LYS A 65 3.42 -1.05 3.45
C LYS A 65 3.86 -2.22 4.31
N ARG A 66 2.95 -2.74 5.15
CA ARG A 66 3.27 -3.85 6.01
C ARG A 66 3.63 -5.09 5.21
N LEU A 67 2.85 -5.36 4.16
CA LEU A 67 3.09 -6.51 3.30
C LEU A 67 4.41 -6.40 2.56
N ARG A 68 4.73 -5.20 2.07
CA ARG A 68 6.00 -4.96 1.39
C ARG A 68 7.18 -5.18 2.33
N ARG A 69 7.06 -4.73 3.58
CA ARG A 69 8.11 -4.95 4.56
C ARG A 69 8.28 -6.43 4.88
N ALA A 70 7.17 -7.14 5.02
CA ALA A 70 7.24 -8.57 5.30
C ALA A 70 7.92 -9.31 4.17
N LEU A 71 7.58 -8.96 2.94
CA LEU A 71 8.19 -9.60 1.78
C LEU A 71 9.67 -9.26 1.68
N ALA A 72 10.03 -8.02 1.96
CA ALA A 72 11.43 -7.60 1.94
C ALA A 72 12.24 -8.34 3.00
N LYS A 73 11.67 -8.53 4.19
CA LYS A 73 12.35 -9.27 5.24
C LYS A 73 12.55 -10.73 4.85
N LEU A 74 11.55 -11.32 4.23
CA LEU A 74 11.66 -12.69 3.78
C LEU A 74 12.75 -12.84 2.74
N SER A 75 12.81 -11.92 1.78
CA SER A 75 13.83 -11.92 0.75
C SER A 75 15.21 -11.73 1.34
N ALA A 76 15.37 -10.83 2.28
CA ALA A 76 16.65 -10.57 2.93
C ALA A 76 17.12 -11.80 3.71
N ARG A 77 16.17 -12.51 4.36
CA ARG A 77 16.53 -13.69 5.14
C ARG A 77 17.14 -14.77 4.27
N TYR A 78 16.64 -14.95 3.06
CA TYR A 78 17.18 -15.98 2.19
C TYR A 78 18.38 -15.53 1.37
N ALA A 79 18.56 -14.24 1.19
CA ALA A 79 19.68 -13.73 0.42
C ALA A 79 20.90 -13.45 1.29
N SER A 80 20.65 -13.14 2.54
CA SER A 80 21.69 -12.71 3.43
C SER A 80 22.93 -13.57 3.50
N PRO A 81 22.84 -14.88 3.63
CA PRO A 81 24.00 -15.70 3.74
C PRO A 81 24.92 -15.61 2.56
N LYS A 82 24.42 -15.25 1.46
CA LYS A 82 25.21 -15.19 0.36
C LYS A 82 26.01 -14.01 0.25
N ARG A 83 25.67 -12.99 0.80
CA ARG A 83 26.31 -11.86 0.65
C ARG A 83 27.38 -11.61 1.41
N LYS A 84 27.58 -12.13 2.31
CA LYS A 84 28.49 -11.91 3.16
C LYS A 84 29.80 -11.90 2.77
N PRO A 85 30.36 -12.18 2.41
CA PRO A 85 31.71 -12.17 2.32
C PRO A 85 32.40 -11.22 1.55
N ARG A 86 32.58 -10.76 1.62
CA ARG A 86 33.32 -10.14 1.13
C ARG A 86 34.34 -9.77 1.29
N PRO A 87 34.55 -9.57 1.66
CA PRO A 87 35.42 -9.24 1.81
C PRO A 87 36.47 -9.29 1.53
N LYS A 88 36.75 -9.39 1.60
CA LYS A 88 37.63 -9.49 1.47
C LYS A 88 38.49 -9.48 1.36
N ALA A 89 38.12 -9.32 1.69
CA ALA A 89 38.82 -9.35 1.76
C ALA A 89 39.76 -9.38 1.37
N LEU A 90 39.79 -9.31 1.48
CA LEU A 90 40.62 -9.39 1.27
C LEU A 90 41.48 -9.39 0.91
N GLY A 91 41.28 -9.33 1.03
CA GLY A 91 42.11 -9.38 0.83
C GLY A 91 42.95 -9.33 0.52
N ALA A 92 42.96 -9.14 0.76
CA ALA A 92 43.77 -9.06 0.63
C ALA A 92 44.62 -9.44 0.57
N ASN A 93 44.68 -9.70 0.78
CA ASN A 93 45.53 -10.05 0.82
C ASN A 93 46.24 -10.25 0.53
#